data_76cac93d109ad2a92110ec4e7a6db6d3
#
_entry.id   76cac93d109ad2a92110ec4e7a6db6d3
#
_cell.length_a   1.000
_cell.length_b   1.000
_cell.length_c   1.000
_cell.angle_alpha   90.00
_cell.angle_beta   90.00
_cell.angle_gamma   90.00
#
_symmetry.space_group_name_H-M   'P 1'
#
loop_
_entity.id
_entity.type
_entity.pdbx_description
1 polymer ?
#
loop_
_entity_poly.entity_id
_entity_poly.type
_entity_poly.pdbx_seq_one_letter_code
_entity_poly.pdbx_strand_id
1 'polypeptide(L)'
;MRQSRLGLIAAAVAVLVSCSAAPKTPDPTALATARILAIPEPTPEKYRGLIRMKGWRNPYLIIRADGVGLLDPDDHLERILKPAELTQALGNLPPSAWPYGRVVAVTENGVKASPNDDVKIRTNRAIVAGTLESMHVLINWIPSA
;
A
#
# COMPACT_ATOMS: atom_id res chain seq x y z
N MET A 1 -1.46 -88.13 2.79
CA MET A 1 -1.48 -87.12 3.85
C MET A 1 -0.54 -85.99 3.49
N ARG A 2 -1.03 -84.86 3.01
CA ARG A 2 -0.25 -83.63 2.86
C ARG A 2 -1.21 -82.46 3.10
N GLN A 3 -1.01 -81.80 4.24
CA GLN A 3 -1.72 -80.62 4.62
C GLN A 3 -1.10 -79.40 3.93
N SER A 4 -1.89 -78.74 3.09
CA SER A 4 -1.52 -77.47 2.49
C SER A 4 -1.96 -76.35 3.46
N ARG A 5 -1.00 -75.56 3.95
CA ARG A 5 -1.26 -74.34 4.72
C ARG A 5 -1.42 -73.20 3.75
N LEU A 6 -2.61 -72.65 3.67
CA LEU A 6 -2.86 -71.37 3.00
C LEU A 6 -2.42 -70.22 3.95
N GLY A 7 -1.38 -69.51 3.52
CA GLY A 7 -0.98 -68.27 4.15
C GLY A 7 -1.84 -67.11 3.64
N LEU A 8 -2.58 -66.47 4.57
CA LEU A 8 -3.34 -65.24 4.32
C LEU A 8 -2.40 -64.05 4.34
N ILE A 9 -2.16 -63.43 3.21
CA ILE A 9 -1.41 -62.14 3.12
C ILE A 9 -2.41 -61.01 3.28
N ALA A 10 -2.41 -60.34 4.44
CA ALA A 10 -3.18 -59.13 4.68
C ALA A 10 -2.42 -57.94 4.07
N ALA A 11 -2.91 -57.39 2.97
CA ALA A 11 -2.39 -56.15 2.41
C ALA A 11 -2.98 -54.95 3.16
N ALA A 12 -2.17 -54.29 3.96
CA ALA A 12 -2.51 -53.03 4.60
C ALA A 12 -2.44 -51.88 3.56
N VAL A 13 -3.59 -51.38 3.15
CA VAL A 13 -3.68 -50.19 2.32
C VAL A 13 -3.55 -48.96 3.23
N ALA A 14 -2.40 -48.32 3.22
CA ALA A 14 -2.19 -47.03 3.87
C ALA A 14 -2.81 -45.93 3.02
N VAL A 15 -3.98 -45.39 3.45
CA VAL A 15 -4.60 -44.23 2.86
C VAL A 15 -3.84 -43.00 3.36
N LEU A 16 -2.98 -42.44 2.50
CA LEU A 16 -2.35 -41.14 2.72
C LEU A 16 -3.42 -40.06 2.51
N VAL A 17 -3.99 -39.56 3.60
CA VAL A 17 -4.82 -38.35 3.60
C VAL A 17 -3.89 -37.17 3.38
N SER A 18 -3.75 -36.74 2.13
CA SER A 18 -3.12 -35.46 1.80
C SER A 18 -4.02 -34.34 2.28
N CYS A 19 -3.68 -33.73 3.41
CA CYS A 19 -4.26 -32.46 3.81
C CYS A 19 -3.85 -31.39 2.79
N SER A 20 -4.66 -31.21 1.75
CA SER A 20 -4.57 -30.02 0.88
C SER A 20 -4.99 -28.81 1.71
N ALA A 21 -4.02 -28.04 2.21
CA ALA A 21 -4.29 -26.73 2.77
C ALA A 21 -4.93 -25.87 1.66
N ALA A 22 -6.14 -25.34 1.90
CA ALA A 22 -6.79 -24.43 0.99
C ALA A 22 -5.85 -23.26 0.67
N PRO A 23 -5.75 -22.78 -0.59
CA PRO A 23 -4.90 -21.67 -0.96
C PRO A 23 -5.30 -20.45 -0.12
N LYS A 24 -4.35 -19.97 0.71
CA LYS A 24 -4.56 -18.81 1.56
C LYS A 24 -4.76 -17.60 0.65
N THR A 25 -5.94 -16.96 0.72
CA THR A 25 -6.20 -15.71 -0.03
C THR A 25 -5.11 -14.70 0.33
N PRO A 26 -4.41 -14.11 -0.63
CA PRO A 26 -3.36 -13.14 -0.36
C PRO A 26 -3.90 -11.96 0.44
N ASP A 27 -3.16 -11.48 1.42
CA ASP A 27 -3.48 -10.28 2.17
C ASP A 27 -3.56 -9.07 1.20
N PRO A 28 -4.70 -8.35 1.16
CA PRO A 28 -4.86 -7.19 0.28
C PRO A 28 -3.78 -6.13 0.47
N THR A 29 -3.31 -5.93 1.70
CA THR A 29 -2.24 -4.98 2.03
C THR A 29 -0.89 -5.44 1.46
N ALA A 30 -0.59 -6.73 1.54
CA ALA A 30 0.63 -7.29 0.96
C ALA A 30 0.62 -7.19 -0.57
N LEU A 31 -0.53 -7.41 -1.22
CA LEU A 31 -0.67 -7.22 -2.67
C LEU A 31 -0.48 -5.76 -3.08
N ALA A 32 -1.08 -4.82 -2.33
CA ALA A 32 -0.92 -3.39 -2.58
C ALA A 32 0.55 -2.96 -2.43
N THR A 33 1.22 -3.41 -1.36
CA THR A 33 2.65 -3.16 -1.15
C THR A 33 3.49 -3.71 -2.30
N ALA A 34 3.23 -4.95 -2.76
CA ALA A 34 3.96 -5.53 -3.89
C ALA A 34 3.79 -4.72 -5.17
N ARG A 35 2.57 -4.20 -5.44
CA ARG A 35 2.32 -3.33 -6.60
C ARG A 35 3.09 -2.02 -6.52
N ILE A 36 3.15 -1.40 -5.34
CA ILE A 36 3.92 -0.17 -5.12
C ILE A 36 5.42 -0.44 -5.30
N LEU A 37 5.94 -1.53 -4.77
CA LEU A 37 7.35 -1.91 -4.92
C LEU A 37 7.74 -2.22 -6.38
N ALA A 38 6.79 -2.61 -7.23
CA ALA A 38 7.00 -2.80 -8.66
C ALA A 38 7.13 -1.49 -9.45
N ILE A 39 6.73 -0.34 -8.86
CA ILE A 39 6.92 0.98 -9.47
C ILE A 39 8.41 1.33 -9.44
N PRO A 40 8.99 1.85 -10.52
CA PRO A 40 10.39 2.24 -10.56
C PRO A 40 10.79 3.22 -9.46
N GLU A 41 12.06 3.27 -9.14
CA GLU A 41 12.60 4.27 -8.21
C GLU A 41 12.35 5.70 -8.70
N PRO A 42 12.31 6.69 -7.79
CA PRO A 42 12.09 8.07 -8.15
C PRO A 42 13.12 8.59 -9.16
N THR A 43 12.66 9.37 -10.12
CA THR A 43 13.51 10.04 -11.11
C THR A 43 13.48 11.56 -10.85
N PRO A 44 14.37 12.08 -9.96
CA PRO A 44 14.34 13.48 -9.52
C PRO A 44 14.40 14.50 -10.65
N GLU A 45 15.08 14.17 -11.75
CA GLU A 45 15.21 15.05 -12.92
C GLU A 45 13.87 15.42 -13.53
N LYS A 46 12.85 14.56 -13.36
CA LYS A 46 11.52 14.78 -13.90
C LYS A 46 10.69 15.79 -13.10
N TYR A 47 11.02 16.04 -11.82
CA TYR A 47 10.17 16.87 -10.96
C TYR A 47 10.93 17.96 -10.16
N ARG A 48 12.26 17.94 -10.05
CA ARG A 48 13.03 18.98 -9.34
C ARG A 48 12.82 20.39 -9.87
N GLY A 49 12.49 20.54 -11.14
CA GLY A 49 12.20 21.82 -11.77
C GLY A 49 10.78 22.34 -11.60
N LEU A 50 9.90 21.57 -10.93
CA LEU A 50 8.51 21.97 -10.72
C LEU A 50 8.43 23.01 -9.60
N ILE A 51 8.34 24.28 -9.97
CA ILE A 51 8.25 25.40 -9.03
C ILE A 51 6.87 25.46 -8.35
N ARG A 52 5.85 24.89 -8.98
CA ARG A 52 4.46 24.89 -8.50
C ARG A 52 3.85 23.49 -8.62
N MET A 53 3.06 23.11 -7.62
CA MET A 53 2.33 21.83 -7.60
C MET A 53 1.37 21.64 -8.79
N LYS A 54 1.00 22.70 -9.49
CA LYS A 54 0.17 22.62 -10.72
C LYS A 54 0.75 21.69 -11.81
N GLY A 55 2.07 21.47 -11.81
CA GLY A 55 2.73 20.55 -12.73
C GLY A 55 2.98 19.15 -12.14
N TRP A 56 2.59 18.91 -10.90
CA TRP A 56 2.79 17.63 -10.25
C TRP A 56 1.84 16.58 -10.81
N ARG A 57 2.36 15.42 -11.20
CA ARG A 57 1.60 14.36 -11.88
C ARG A 57 1.62 13.02 -11.16
N ASN A 58 2.34 12.90 -10.05
CA ASN A 58 2.27 11.74 -9.16
C ASN A 58 1.18 11.95 -8.10
N PRO A 59 0.82 10.93 -7.30
CA PRO A 59 -0.12 11.09 -6.21
C PRO A 59 0.29 12.21 -5.25
N TYR A 60 -0.70 12.94 -4.74
CA TYR A 60 -0.51 14.04 -3.81
C TYR A 60 -1.33 13.80 -2.54
N LEU A 61 -0.68 13.87 -1.39
CA LEU A 61 -1.30 13.64 -0.10
C LEU A 61 -1.44 14.95 0.68
N ILE A 62 -2.60 15.12 1.28
CA ILE A 62 -2.91 16.24 2.16
C ILE A 62 -3.19 15.69 3.56
N ILE A 63 -2.29 15.92 4.50
CA ILE A 63 -2.48 15.47 5.89
C ILE A 63 -3.47 16.38 6.57
N ARG A 64 -4.55 15.81 7.08
CA ARG A 64 -5.68 16.50 7.71
C ARG A 64 -5.90 15.97 9.11
N ALA A 65 -6.67 16.70 9.92
CA ALA A 65 -7.07 16.24 11.25
C ALA A 65 -8.05 15.05 11.18
N ASP A 66 -8.89 15.00 10.15
CA ASP A 66 -9.90 13.96 9.93
C ASP A 66 -9.41 12.77 9.09
N GLY A 67 -8.16 12.81 8.59
CA GLY A 67 -7.59 11.74 7.79
C GLY A 67 -6.47 12.18 6.86
N VAL A 68 -6.39 11.53 5.72
CA VAL A 68 -5.43 11.81 4.66
C VAL A 68 -6.17 12.02 3.35
N GLY A 69 -6.10 13.21 2.79
CA GLY A 69 -6.61 13.50 1.46
C GLY A 69 -5.65 12.90 0.42
N LEU A 70 -6.14 12.04 -0.45
CA LEU A 70 -5.44 11.58 -1.66
C LEU A 70 -6.02 12.31 -2.85
N LEU A 71 -5.21 13.14 -3.48
CA LEU A 71 -5.52 13.78 -4.73
C LEU A 71 -4.94 12.94 -5.87
N ASP A 72 -5.83 12.35 -6.66
CA ASP A 72 -5.44 11.60 -7.85
C ASP A 72 -5.07 12.58 -8.97
N PRO A 73 -3.91 12.41 -9.63
CA PRO A 73 -3.49 13.32 -10.70
C PRO A 73 -4.38 13.26 -11.94
N ASP A 74 -5.14 12.17 -12.13
CA ASP A 74 -5.96 11.98 -13.33
C ASP A 74 -7.34 12.65 -13.21
N ASP A 75 -8.02 12.51 -12.06
CA ASP A 75 -9.37 13.06 -11.85
C ASP A 75 -9.40 14.38 -11.06
N HIS A 76 -8.28 14.74 -10.43
CA HIS A 76 -8.13 15.91 -9.55
C HIS A 76 -9.13 15.96 -8.39
N LEU A 77 -9.72 14.82 -8.03
CA LEU A 77 -10.63 14.70 -6.91
C LEU A 77 -9.87 14.30 -5.65
N GLU A 78 -10.15 15.02 -4.56
CA GLU A 78 -9.63 14.66 -3.24
C GLU A 78 -10.52 13.59 -2.60
N ARG A 79 -9.92 12.44 -2.28
CA ARG A 79 -10.56 11.37 -1.51
C ARG A 79 -10.00 11.36 -0.10
N ILE A 80 -10.85 11.50 0.90
CA ILE A 80 -10.43 11.43 2.31
C ILE A 80 -10.36 9.96 2.73
N LEU A 81 -9.19 9.54 3.18
CA LEU A 81 -8.87 8.20 3.63
C LEU A 81 -8.56 8.20 5.11
N LYS A 82 -8.84 7.09 5.78
CA LYS A 82 -8.19 6.80 7.06
C LYS A 82 -6.71 6.49 6.81
N PRO A 83 -5.78 6.88 7.70
CA PRO A 83 -4.36 6.57 7.50
C PRO A 83 -4.06 5.09 7.23
N ALA A 84 -4.81 4.17 7.84
CA ALA A 84 -4.67 2.72 7.62
C ALA A 84 -5.05 2.25 6.20
N GLU A 85 -5.81 3.04 5.45
CA GLU A 85 -6.26 2.72 4.09
C GLU A 85 -5.24 3.17 3.01
N LEU A 86 -4.22 3.94 3.41
CA LEU A 86 -3.27 4.58 2.49
C LEU A 86 -2.55 3.58 1.58
N THR A 87 -2.06 2.48 2.14
CA THR A 87 -1.33 1.44 1.37
C THR A 87 -2.19 0.87 0.25
N GLN A 88 -3.43 0.51 0.56
CA GLN A 88 -4.35 -0.04 -0.44
C GLN A 88 -4.75 1.02 -1.48
N ALA A 89 -5.00 2.25 -1.05
CA ALA A 89 -5.37 3.33 -1.96
C ALA A 89 -4.26 3.63 -2.96
N LEU A 90 -3.00 3.72 -2.51
CA LEU A 90 -1.85 3.93 -3.38
C LEU A 90 -1.56 2.73 -4.29
N GLY A 91 -1.66 1.50 -3.76
CA GLY A 91 -1.44 0.27 -4.54
C GLY A 91 -2.52 -0.04 -5.55
N ASN A 92 -3.69 0.60 -5.46
CA ASN A 92 -4.77 0.49 -6.43
C ASN A 92 -4.70 1.55 -7.55
N LEU A 93 -3.80 2.53 -7.43
CA LEU A 93 -3.56 3.46 -8.53
C LEU A 93 -2.89 2.74 -9.70
N PRO A 94 -3.23 3.10 -10.94
CA PRO A 94 -2.60 2.52 -12.11
C PRO A 94 -1.11 2.94 -12.20
N PRO A 95 -0.24 2.16 -12.86
CA PRO A 95 1.16 2.52 -13.06
C PRO A 95 1.35 3.89 -13.72
N SER A 96 0.41 4.33 -14.55
CA SER A 96 0.39 5.64 -15.21
C SER A 96 0.28 6.82 -14.24
N ALA A 97 -0.23 6.59 -13.02
CA ALA A 97 -0.29 7.61 -11.96
C ALA A 97 1.08 7.91 -11.33
N TRP A 98 2.15 7.22 -11.75
CA TRP A 98 3.49 7.32 -11.19
C TRP A 98 4.57 7.72 -12.20
N PRO A 99 4.38 8.78 -13.00
CA PRO A 99 5.33 9.13 -14.06
C PRO A 99 6.72 9.52 -13.56
N TYR A 100 6.85 9.89 -12.27
CA TYR A 100 8.13 10.23 -11.64
C TYR A 100 8.75 9.07 -10.85
N GLY A 101 8.15 7.86 -10.89
CA GLY A 101 8.52 6.73 -10.04
C GLY A 101 7.90 6.80 -8.64
N ARG A 102 8.43 6.04 -7.69
CA ARG A 102 7.91 5.91 -6.31
C ARG A 102 8.17 7.17 -5.47
N VAL A 103 7.51 8.24 -5.79
CA VAL A 103 7.53 9.49 -5.04
C VAL A 103 6.14 10.09 -4.95
N VAL A 104 5.78 10.59 -3.79
CA VAL A 104 4.52 11.32 -3.55
C VAL A 104 4.82 12.71 -3.02
N ALA A 105 3.99 13.67 -3.38
CA ALA A 105 4.01 14.97 -2.72
C ALA A 105 3.14 14.90 -1.47
N VAL A 106 3.59 15.52 -0.39
CA VAL A 106 2.84 15.55 0.87
C VAL A 106 2.83 16.96 1.42
N THR A 107 1.66 17.45 1.78
CA THR A 107 1.48 18.72 2.50
C THR A 107 0.60 18.52 3.73
N GLU A 108 0.60 19.48 4.64
CA GLU A 108 -0.34 19.54 5.74
C GLU A 108 -1.45 20.54 5.43
N ASN A 109 -2.68 20.20 5.82
CA ASN A 109 -3.77 21.17 5.74
C ASN A 109 -3.55 22.28 6.76
N GLY A 110 -3.37 23.51 6.29
CA GLY A 110 -3.19 24.70 7.13
C GLY A 110 -4.46 25.16 7.85
N VAL A 111 -5.63 24.70 7.40
CA VAL A 111 -6.93 25.07 8.00
C VAL A 111 -7.23 24.16 9.19
N LYS A 112 -7.36 24.76 10.38
CA LYS A 112 -7.64 24.09 11.64
C LYS A 112 -9.01 24.51 12.15
N ALA A 113 -9.88 23.53 12.38
CA ALA A 113 -11.23 23.77 12.90
C ALA A 113 -11.28 23.74 14.44
N SER A 114 -10.28 23.13 15.09
CA SER A 114 -10.21 23.02 16.55
C SER A 114 -8.76 23.06 17.07
N PRO A 115 -8.56 23.41 18.37
CA PRO A 115 -7.24 23.39 18.99
C PRO A 115 -6.56 22.00 18.99
N ASN A 116 -7.37 20.92 18.94
CA ASN A 116 -6.87 19.55 18.91
C ASN A 116 -6.42 19.08 17.52
N ASP A 117 -6.66 19.85 16.48
CA ASP A 117 -6.34 19.46 15.12
C ASP A 117 -4.83 19.36 14.90
N ASP A 118 -4.03 20.18 15.58
CA ASP A 118 -2.58 20.07 15.53
C ASP A 118 -2.05 18.70 15.99
N VAL A 119 -2.64 18.16 17.04
CA VAL A 119 -2.25 16.85 17.57
C VAL A 119 -2.62 15.76 16.58
N LYS A 120 -3.84 15.83 16.02
CA LYS A 120 -4.34 14.87 15.04
C LYS A 120 -3.51 14.91 13.76
N ILE A 121 -3.21 16.11 13.24
CA ILE A 121 -2.39 16.29 12.03
C ILE A 121 -0.99 15.71 12.26
N ARG A 122 -0.34 15.98 13.40
CA ARG A 122 0.97 15.41 13.73
C ARG A 122 0.93 13.89 13.83
N THR A 123 -0.12 13.33 14.43
CA THR A 123 -0.31 11.88 14.51
C THR A 123 -0.47 11.27 13.13
N ASN A 124 -1.36 11.83 12.30
CA ASN A 124 -1.58 11.36 10.94
C ASN A 124 -0.32 11.50 10.09
N ARG A 125 0.45 12.59 10.25
CA ARG A 125 1.75 12.78 9.60
C ARG A 125 2.73 11.66 9.92
N ALA A 126 2.86 11.31 11.21
CA ALA A 126 3.76 10.24 11.63
C ALA A 126 3.36 8.89 11.02
N ILE A 127 2.06 8.58 11.00
CA ILE A 127 1.54 7.35 10.40
C ILE A 127 1.81 7.33 8.89
N VAL A 128 1.50 8.42 8.19
CA VAL A 128 1.72 8.55 6.74
C VAL A 128 3.20 8.38 6.41
N ALA A 129 4.09 9.08 7.12
CA ALA A 129 5.53 9.00 6.88
C ALA A 129 6.04 7.57 7.09
N GLY A 130 5.70 6.92 8.21
CA GLY A 130 6.10 5.53 8.48
C GLY A 130 5.54 4.54 7.46
N THR A 131 4.30 4.74 7.01
CA THR A 131 3.68 3.89 5.97
C THR A 131 4.42 4.01 4.64
N LEU A 132 4.69 5.24 4.19
CA LEU A 132 5.41 5.49 2.92
C LEU A 132 6.85 4.96 2.98
N GLU A 133 7.54 5.17 4.08
CA GLU A 133 8.89 4.66 4.31
C GLU A 133 8.94 3.12 4.24
N SER A 134 7.99 2.44 4.87
CA SER A 134 7.89 0.97 4.83
C SER A 134 7.70 0.40 3.43
N MET A 135 7.18 1.19 2.51
CA MET A 135 6.97 0.85 1.09
C MET A 135 8.07 1.43 0.19
N HIS A 136 9.13 2.01 0.75
CA HIS A 136 10.20 2.68 0.00
C HIS A 136 9.68 3.77 -0.95
N VAL A 137 8.60 4.47 -0.58
CA VAL A 137 8.09 5.62 -1.32
C VAL A 137 8.75 6.88 -0.82
N LEU A 138 9.38 7.63 -1.71
CA LEU A 138 10.01 8.91 -1.37
C LEU A 138 8.93 9.97 -1.09
N ILE A 139 9.14 10.75 -0.05
CA ILE A 139 8.24 11.86 0.30
C ILE A 139 8.86 13.17 -0.19
N ASN A 140 8.14 13.86 -1.08
CA ASN A 140 8.44 15.24 -1.45
C ASN A 140 7.56 16.17 -0.61
N TRP A 141 8.11 16.68 0.51
CA TRP A 141 7.39 17.58 1.40
C TRP A 141 7.15 18.93 0.76
N ILE A 142 5.89 19.35 0.72
CA ILE A 142 5.47 20.65 0.22
C ILE A 142 5.09 21.52 1.43
N PRO A 143 5.62 22.74 1.54
CA PRO A 143 5.19 23.67 2.59
C PRO A 143 3.67 23.88 2.54
N SER A 144 3.03 23.89 3.70
CA SER A 144 1.62 24.31 3.82
C SER A 144 1.51 25.77 3.45
N ALA A 145 0.54 26.09 2.60
CA ALA A 145 0.24 27.47 2.22
C ALA A 145 -0.53 28.21 3.32
#